data_e1896c103a772a47e6b8c041ac8ab742
#
_entry.id   e1896c103a772a47e6b8c041ac8ab742
#
_cell.length_a   1.000
_cell.length_b   1.000
_cell.length_c   1.000
_cell.angle_alpha   90.00
_cell.angle_beta   90.00
_cell.angle_gamma   90.00
#
_symmetry.space_group_name_H-M   'P 1'
#
loop_
_entity.id
_entity.type
_entity.pdbx_description
1 polymer ?
#
loop_
_entity_poly.entity_id
_entity_poly.type
_entity_poly.pdbx_seq_one_letter_code
_entity_poly.pdbx_strand_id
1 'polypeptide(L)'
;TTEKLICGLLLPSGGSIKLFDRDYTDPDVRARIGVLIEAPGCFPNYSVWNNMMLQAANLSVKNPEREVRKVLEIVRMEGAASNKYKNCSLGMKQRIGIAMALLGNPALLVLDEPINGLDVDGMRIMREVLVDVTRDYGCTVLISSHILGELEKIATHYGIVRQGKMIREMTAEELDAGCRTYVALKTENMNGAAALLGVRYSRVEQEENGYLRVYDAGSPEEIVTYLY
;
A
#
# COMPACT_ATOMS: atom_id res chain seq x y z
N THR A 1 -14.54 1.96 3.42
CA THR A 1 -15.35 2.73 4.41
C THR A 1 -14.47 3.55 5.35
N THR A 2 -13.42 2.99 5.97
CA THR A 2 -12.51 3.72 6.89
C THR A 2 -11.88 4.94 6.21
N GLU A 3 -11.37 4.77 5.00
CA GLU A 3 -10.79 5.85 4.19
C GLU A 3 -11.81 6.96 3.90
N LYS A 4 -13.05 6.61 3.57
CA LYS A 4 -14.13 7.59 3.36
C LYS A 4 -14.44 8.39 4.63
N LEU A 5 -14.33 7.79 5.82
CA LEU A 5 -14.45 8.47 7.11
C LEU A 5 -13.27 9.44 7.35
N ILE A 6 -12.04 8.95 7.15
CA ILE A 6 -10.81 9.76 7.29
C ILE A 6 -10.86 10.98 6.35
N CYS A 7 -11.30 10.79 5.12
CA CYS A 7 -11.42 11.86 4.13
C CYS A 7 -12.66 12.76 4.33
N GLY A 8 -13.51 12.50 5.33
CA GLY A 8 -14.73 13.26 5.59
C GLY A 8 -15.81 13.10 4.52
N LEU A 9 -15.76 12.04 3.71
CA LEU A 9 -16.79 11.68 2.74
C LEU A 9 -17.97 10.95 3.39
N LEU A 10 -17.76 10.44 4.60
CA LEU A 10 -18.77 9.87 5.47
C LEU A 10 -18.63 10.48 6.86
N LEU A 11 -19.77 10.60 7.56
CA LEU A 11 -19.77 11.03 8.96
C LEU A 11 -19.66 9.81 9.89
N PRO A 12 -18.82 9.86 10.94
CA PRO A 12 -18.77 8.80 11.94
C PRO A 12 -20.08 8.74 12.75
N SER A 13 -20.56 7.53 13.05
CA SER A 13 -21.72 7.33 13.92
C SER A 13 -21.39 7.60 15.41
N GLY A 14 -20.10 7.66 15.76
CA GLY A 14 -19.61 7.92 17.11
C GLY A 14 -18.09 7.89 17.15
N GLY A 15 -17.52 8.27 18.30
CA GLY A 15 -16.07 8.39 18.44
C GLY A 15 -15.50 9.69 17.86
N SER A 16 -14.18 9.75 17.70
CA SER A 16 -13.47 10.90 17.14
C SER A 16 -12.38 10.45 16.17
N ILE A 17 -12.11 11.27 15.17
CA ILE A 17 -11.00 11.06 14.21
C ILE A 17 -10.06 12.24 14.34
N LYS A 18 -8.78 11.95 14.57
CA LYS A 18 -7.72 12.97 14.60
C LYS A 18 -6.67 12.66 13.56
N LEU A 19 -6.24 13.67 12.84
CA LEU A 19 -5.14 13.63 11.88
C LEU A 19 -4.19 14.77 12.22
N PHE A 20 -2.90 14.48 12.29
CA PHE A 20 -1.89 15.48 12.71
C PHE A 20 -2.24 16.14 14.07
N ASP A 21 -2.74 15.33 15.04
CA ASP A 21 -3.19 15.73 16.38
C ASP A 21 -4.37 16.72 16.42
N ARG A 22 -5.02 17.01 15.29
CA ARG A 22 -6.18 17.89 15.16
C ARG A 22 -7.40 17.13 14.66
N ASP A 23 -8.58 17.70 14.85
CA ASP A 23 -9.83 17.12 14.33
C ASP A 23 -9.81 17.03 12.80
N TYR A 24 -10.28 15.91 12.25
CA TYR A 24 -10.28 15.66 10.79
C TYR A 24 -11.15 16.63 10.00
N THR A 25 -12.10 17.32 10.65
CA THR A 25 -12.97 18.33 10.02
C THR A 25 -12.29 19.69 9.86
N ASP A 26 -11.16 19.90 10.54
CA ASP A 26 -10.40 21.13 10.48
C ASP A 26 -9.95 21.42 9.03
N PRO A 27 -10.25 22.60 8.46
CA PRO A 27 -9.87 22.96 7.10
C PRO A 27 -8.37 22.86 6.82
N ASP A 28 -7.51 23.21 7.80
CA ASP A 28 -6.06 23.12 7.63
C ASP A 28 -5.58 21.66 7.59
N VAL A 29 -6.26 20.76 8.32
CA VAL A 29 -6.01 19.32 8.25
C VAL A 29 -6.41 18.79 6.88
N ARG A 30 -7.59 19.14 6.41
CA ARG A 30 -8.12 18.70 5.11
C ARG A 30 -7.29 19.18 3.93
N ALA A 31 -6.75 20.40 4.00
CA ALA A 31 -5.86 20.93 2.98
C ALA A 31 -4.52 20.15 2.85
N ARG A 32 -4.16 19.34 3.86
CA ARG A 32 -2.95 18.53 3.88
C ARG A 32 -3.17 17.09 3.45
N ILE A 33 -4.37 16.73 3.00
CA ILE A 33 -4.73 15.37 2.60
C ILE A 33 -5.01 15.33 1.11
N GLY A 34 -4.28 14.49 0.38
CA GLY A 34 -4.60 14.12 -0.99
C GLY A 34 -5.46 12.85 -1.00
N VAL A 35 -6.45 12.79 -1.88
CA VAL A 35 -7.43 11.69 -1.85
C VAL A 35 -7.67 11.16 -3.25
N LEU A 36 -7.60 9.83 -3.40
CA LEU A 36 -8.09 9.11 -4.57
C LEU A 36 -8.97 7.93 -4.09
N ILE A 37 -10.28 8.13 -4.12
CA ILE A 37 -11.28 7.11 -3.77
C ILE A 37 -12.12 6.83 -5.01
N GLU A 38 -12.18 5.56 -5.42
CA GLU A 38 -12.85 5.06 -6.62
C GLU A 38 -12.15 5.54 -7.91
N ALA A 39 -12.54 6.65 -8.50
CA ALA A 39 -11.98 7.16 -9.75
C ALA A 39 -11.73 8.66 -9.69
N PRO A 40 -10.69 9.17 -10.37
CA PRO A 40 -10.44 10.61 -10.41
C PRO A 40 -11.55 11.32 -11.20
N GLY A 41 -12.02 12.44 -10.66
CA GLY A 41 -13.06 13.29 -11.26
C GLY A 41 -12.54 14.09 -12.45
N CYS A 42 -12.15 13.41 -13.54
CA CYS A 42 -11.61 14.02 -14.73
C CYS A 42 -12.66 14.24 -15.83
N PHE A 43 -12.53 15.32 -16.57
CA PHE A 43 -13.32 15.55 -17.79
C PHE A 43 -12.79 14.68 -18.94
N PRO A 44 -13.60 13.76 -19.48
CA PRO A 44 -13.13 12.76 -20.43
C PRO A 44 -12.55 13.33 -21.75
N ASN A 45 -13.09 14.45 -22.21
CA ASN A 45 -12.71 15.09 -23.47
C ASN A 45 -11.55 16.10 -23.32
N TYR A 46 -11.17 16.44 -22.09
CA TYR A 46 -10.02 17.32 -21.82
C TYR A 46 -8.74 16.49 -21.87
N SER A 47 -7.62 17.16 -22.17
CA SER A 47 -6.31 16.55 -22.04
C SER A 47 -5.97 16.28 -20.55
N VAL A 48 -5.02 15.38 -20.32
CA VAL A 48 -4.47 15.17 -18.97
C VAL A 48 -3.99 16.48 -18.40
N TRP A 49 -3.23 17.27 -19.18
CA TRP A 49 -2.75 18.60 -18.78
C TRP A 49 -3.87 19.51 -18.34
N ASN A 50 -4.95 19.64 -19.13
CA ASN A 50 -6.04 20.54 -18.81
C ASN A 50 -6.82 20.11 -17.55
N ASN A 51 -6.99 18.79 -17.34
CA ASN A 51 -7.57 18.28 -16.10
C ASN A 51 -6.69 18.62 -14.89
N MET A 52 -5.37 18.46 -15.01
CA MET A 52 -4.42 18.80 -13.95
C MET A 52 -4.41 20.30 -13.65
N MET A 53 -4.42 21.15 -14.69
CA MET A 53 -4.49 22.62 -14.53
C MET A 53 -5.78 23.07 -13.86
N LEU A 54 -6.91 22.45 -14.20
CA LEU A 54 -8.19 22.71 -13.54
C LEU A 54 -8.13 22.35 -12.05
N GLN A 55 -7.57 21.18 -11.71
CA GLN A 55 -7.40 20.77 -10.33
C GLN A 55 -6.44 21.70 -9.56
N ALA A 56 -5.35 22.10 -10.20
CA ALA A 56 -4.42 23.07 -9.61
C ALA A 56 -5.08 24.41 -9.30
N ALA A 57 -5.97 24.87 -10.20
CA ALA A 57 -6.77 26.08 -9.99
C ALA A 57 -7.75 25.92 -8.81
N ASN A 58 -8.46 24.78 -8.73
CA ASN A 58 -9.37 24.46 -7.62
C ASN A 58 -8.67 24.47 -6.26
N LEU A 59 -7.43 24.00 -6.21
CA LEU A 59 -6.60 23.96 -5.00
C LEU A 59 -5.82 25.26 -4.77
N SER A 60 -5.96 26.27 -5.63
CA SER A 60 -5.22 27.53 -5.57
C SER A 60 -3.69 27.34 -5.51
N VAL A 61 -3.19 26.36 -6.28
CA VAL A 61 -1.77 25.99 -6.31
C VAL A 61 -0.93 27.15 -6.83
N LYS A 62 0.12 27.51 -6.10
CA LYS A 62 1.10 28.54 -6.56
C LYS A 62 1.96 27.94 -7.68
N ASN A 63 2.16 28.69 -8.76
CA ASN A 63 2.91 28.25 -9.94
C ASN A 63 2.37 26.91 -10.53
N PRO A 64 1.08 26.87 -10.93
CA PRO A 64 0.39 25.62 -11.25
C PRO A 64 1.06 24.84 -12.39
N GLU A 65 1.57 25.51 -13.42
CA GLU A 65 2.27 24.82 -14.52
C GLU A 65 3.50 24.03 -14.07
N ARG A 66 4.29 24.62 -13.18
CA ARG A 66 5.48 23.97 -12.61
C ARG A 66 5.09 22.76 -11.76
N GLU A 67 4.11 22.91 -10.88
CA GLU A 67 3.67 21.83 -10.00
C GLU A 67 2.99 20.71 -10.79
N VAL A 68 2.19 21.02 -11.80
CA VAL A 68 1.60 20.03 -12.71
C VAL A 68 2.68 19.22 -13.45
N ARG A 69 3.73 19.88 -13.99
CA ARG A 69 4.85 19.18 -14.62
C ARG A 69 5.53 18.22 -13.64
N LYS A 70 5.83 18.74 -12.43
CA LYS A 70 6.49 17.97 -11.37
C LYS A 70 5.69 16.71 -10.99
N VAL A 71 4.39 16.85 -10.72
CA VAL A 71 3.59 15.68 -10.33
C VAL A 71 3.37 14.70 -11.48
N LEU A 72 3.26 15.17 -12.73
CA LEU A 72 3.20 14.29 -13.91
C LEU A 72 4.49 13.48 -14.11
N GLU A 73 5.66 14.08 -13.86
CA GLU A 73 6.94 13.40 -13.89
C GLU A 73 7.00 12.28 -12.84
N ILE A 74 6.62 12.55 -11.59
CA ILE A 74 6.60 11.57 -10.52
C ILE A 74 5.73 10.36 -10.86
N VAL A 75 4.54 10.61 -11.40
CA VAL A 75 3.64 9.52 -11.79
C VAL A 75 3.95 8.96 -13.19
N ARG A 76 5.04 9.42 -13.83
CA ARG A 76 5.50 8.97 -15.16
C ARG A 76 4.44 9.15 -16.24
N MET A 77 3.82 10.33 -16.26
CA MET A 77 2.75 10.70 -17.19
C MET A 77 3.05 11.95 -18.02
N GLU A 78 4.27 12.48 -17.97
CA GLU A 78 4.69 13.66 -18.74
C GLU A 78 4.50 13.48 -20.24
N GLY A 79 4.85 12.31 -20.79
CA GLY A 79 4.68 11.98 -22.21
C GLY A 79 3.22 11.87 -22.65
N ALA A 80 2.28 11.73 -21.73
CA ALA A 80 0.85 11.61 -22.00
C ALA A 80 0.05 12.89 -21.68
N ALA A 81 0.71 13.98 -21.32
CA ALA A 81 0.06 15.23 -20.90
C ALA A 81 -0.94 15.79 -21.93
N SER A 82 -0.68 15.64 -23.24
CA SER A 82 -1.56 16.07 -24.31
C SER A 82 -2.71 15.09 -24.65
N ASN A 83 -2.64 13.86 -24.15
CA ASN A 83 -3.65 12.85 -24.44
C ASN A 83 -4.99 13.21 -23.80
N LYS A 84 -6.11 12.95 -24.49
CA LYS A 84 -7.43 13.06 -23.89
C LYS A 84 -7.60 11.99 -22.81
N TYR A 85 -8.14 12.36 -21.65
CA TYR A 85 -8.32 11.46 -20.52
C TYR A 85 -9.09 10.17 -20.88
N LYS A 86 -10.13 10.28 -21.72
CA LYS A 86 -10.91 9.11 -22.16
C LYS A 86 -10.07 8.05 -22.90
N ASN A 87 -8.96 8.43 -23.51
CA ASN A 87 -8.08 7.54 -24.29
C ASN A 87 -6.97 6.92 -23.41
N CYS A 88 -6.91 7.27 -22.11
CA CYS A 88 -5.96 6.70 -21.19
C CYS A 88 -6.37 5.30 -20.73
N SER A 89 -5.41 4.40 -20.59
CA SER A 89 -5.62 3.08 -19.97
C SER A 89 -6.03 3.20 -18.50
N LEU A 90 -6.48 2.11 -17.89
CA LEU A 90 -6.83 2.10 -16.46
C LEU A 90 -5.64 2.54 -15.60
N GLY A 91 -4.46 1.95 -15.80
CA GLY A 91 -3.24 2.32 -15.06
C GLY A 91 -2.80 3.77 -15.27
N MET A 92 -2.99 4.32 -16.48
CA MET A 92 -2.78 5.74 -16.71
C MET A 92 -3.78 6.61 -15.93
N LYS A 93 -5.06 6.23 -15.91
CA LYS A 93 -6.10 6.94 -15.16
C LYS A 93 -5.83 6.93 -13.65
N GLN A 94 -5.40 5.79 -13.10
CA GLN A 94 -5.01 5.69 -11.70
C GLN A 94 -3.82 6.61 -11.36
N ARG A 95 -2.78 6.60 -12.19
CA ARG A 95 -1.62 7.49 -12.01
C ARG A 95 -1.98 8.97 -12.14
N ILE A 96 -2.87 9.35 -13.05
CA ILE A 96 -3.41 10.71 -13.15
C ILE A 96 -4.17 11.07 -11.86
N GLY A 97 -4.97 10.16 -11.31
CA GLY A 97 -5.67 10.36 -10.04
C GLY A 97 -4.71 10.63 -8.89
N ILE A 98 -3.62 9.87 -8.80
CA ILE A 98 -2.55 10.11 -7.82
C ILE A 98 -1.90 11.48 -8.05
N ALA A 99 -1.59 11.84 -9.30
CA ALA A 99 -1.03 13.15 -9.61
C ALA A 99 -1.96 14.30 -9.18
N MET A 100 -3.27 14.16 -9.40
CA MET A 100 -4.27 15.13 -8.95
C MET A 100 -4.32 15.25 -7.42
N ALA A 101 -4.20 14.13 -6.72
CA ALA A 101 -4.17 14.09 -5.27
C ALA A 101 -2.88 14.67 -4.66
N LEU A 102 -1.77 14.61 -5.40
CA LEU A 102 -0.48 15.19 -5.01
C LEU A 102 -0.39 16.71 -5.23
N LEU A 103 -1.25 17.30 -6.07
CA LEU A 103 -1.31 18.74 -6.22
C LEU A 103 -1.67 19.39 -4.87
N GLY A 104 -0.95 20.41 -4.48
CA GLY A 104 -1.13 21.02 -3.15
C GLY A 104 -0.17 20.49 -2.10
N ASN A 105 0.70 19.55 -2.47
CA ASN A 105 1.76 19.00 -1.60
C ASN A 105 1.21 18.44 -0.29
N PRO A 106 0.37 17.38 -0.33
CA PRO A 106 -0.24 16.81 0.86
C PRO A 106 0.80 16.12 1.76
N ALA A 107 0.53 16.11 3.07
CA ALA A 107 1.31 15.34 4.04
C ALA A 107 0.81 13.87 4.16
N LEU A 108 -0.45 13.63 3.80
CA LEU A 108 -1.09 12.32 3.76
C LEU A 108 -1.79 12.12 2.42
N LEU A 109 -1.52 11.00 1.77
CA LEU A 109 -2.19 10.55 0.56
C LEU A 109 -3.04 9.31 0.90
N VAL A 110 -4.35 9.37 0.64
CA VAL A 110 -5.29 8.26 0.88
C VAL A 110 -5.74 7.70 -0.46
N LEU A 111 -5.47 6.42 -0.69
CA LEU A 111 -5.68 5.73 -1.96
C LEU A 111 -6.52 4.46 -1.77
N ASP A 112 -7.72 4.44 -2.36
CA ASP A 112 -8.61 3.28 -2.30
C ASP A 112 -8.35 2.37 -3.51
N GLU A 113 -7.81 1.17 -3.25
CA GLU A 113 -7.53 0.11 -4.23
C GLU A 113 -6.76 0.58 -5.50
N PRO A 114 -5.68 1.38 -5.41
CA PRO A 114 -5.06 2.00 -6.59
C PRO A 114 -4.36 1.01 -7.54
N ILE A 115 -4.12 -0.22 -7.09
CA ILE A 115 -3.45 -1.29 -7.85
C ILE A 115 -4.47 -2.23 -8.50
N ASN A 116 -5.74 -2.15 -8.08
CA ASN A 116 -6.78 -3.09 -8.52
C ASN A 116 -7.06 -2.98 -10.02
N GLY A 117 -7.16 -4.15 -10.69
CA GLY A 117 -7.47 -4.24 -12.12
C GLY A 117 -6.32 -3.82 -13.06
N LEU A 118 -5.12 -3.59 -12.53
CA LEU A 118 -3.94 -3.35 -13.36
C LEU A 118 -3.33 -4.66 -13.85
N ASP A 119 -2.70 -4.61 -15.02
CA ASP A 119 -1.82 -5.67 -15.50
C ASP A 119 -0.48 -5.68 -14.72
N VAL A 120 0.34 -6.70 -14.93
CA VAL A 120 1.60 -6.90 -14.19
C VAL A 120 2.53 -5.69 -14.31
N ASP A 121 2.65 -5.11 -15.51
CA ASP A 121 3.48 -3.93 -15.73
C ASP A 121 2.89 -2.69 -15.06
N GLY A 122 1.58 -2.51 -15.13
CA GLY A 122 0.86 -1.44 -14.44
C GLY A 122 1.03 -1.50 -12.93
N MET A 123 0.94 -2.70 -12.34
CA MET A 123 1.19 -2.92 -10.90
C MET A 123 2.63 -2.56 -10.52
N ARG A 124 3.61 -3.00 -11.33
CA ARG A 124 5.03 -2.66 -11.09
C ARG A 124 5.26 -1.16 -11.12
N ILE A 125 4.79 -0.48 -12.16
CA ILE A 125 4.93 0.98 -12.28
C ILE A 125 4.23 1.69 -11.11
N MET A 126 3.04 1.24 -10.70
CA MET A 126 2.31 1.84 -9.59
C MET A 126 3.09 1.72 -8.27
N ARG A 127 3.69 0.57 -7.99
CA ARG A 127 4.54 0.41 -6.80
C ARG A 127 5.72 1.39 -6.80
N GLU A 128 6.42 1.49 -7.93
CA GLU A 128 7.54 2.42 -8.07
C GLU A 128 7.09 3.87 -7.83
N VAL A 129 5.95 4.28 -8.38
CA VAL A 129 5.34 5.60 -8.13
C VAL A 129 5.04 5.82 -6.65
N LEU A 130 4.44 4.83 -5.95
CA LEU A 130 4.12 4.96 -4.53
C LEU A 130 5.38 5.08 -3.66
N VAL A 131 6.44 4.34 -3.99
CA VAL A 131 7.75 4.47 -3.33
C VAL A 131 8.37 5.85 -3.59
N ASP A 132 8.35 6.32 -4.84
CA ASP A 132 8.86 7.64 -5.20
C ASP A 132 8.10 8.77 -4.46
N VAL A 133 6.77 8.65 -4.33
CA VAL A 133 5.94 9.60 -3.58
C VAL A 133 6.33 9.65 -2.09
N THR A 134 6.56 8.52 -1.46
CA THR A 134 6.96 8.51 -0.04
C THR A 134 8.38 9.05 0.16
N ARG A 135 9.31 8.66 -0.70
CA ARG A 135 10.73 9.03 -0.59
C ARG A 135 10.99 10.49 -0.96
N ASP A 136 10.47 10.92 -2.11
CA ASP A 136 10.86 12.20 -2.74
C ASP A 136 9.91 13.34 -2.37
N TYR A 137 8.64 13.03 -2.03
CA TYR A 137 7.67 14.01 -1.54
C TYR A 137 7.56 14.06 -0.01
N GLY A 138 8.09 13.06 0.71
CA GLY A 138 7.94 12.95 2.16
C GLY A 138 6.48 12.82 2.59
N CYS A 139 5.62 12.28 1.71
CA CYS A 139 4.21 12.11 1.96
C CYS A 139 3.93 10.72 2.55
N THR A 140 3.18 10.66 3.64
CA THR A 140 2.68 9.37 4.15
C THR A 140 1.58 8.86 3.23
N VAL A 141 1.63 7.58 2.85
CA VAL A 141 0.61 6.94 2.01
C VAL A 141 -0.20 5.94 2.82
N LEU A 142 -1.51 6.14 2.87
CA LEU A 142 -2.49 5.17 3.35
C LEU A 142 -3.17 4.54 2.14
N ILE A 143 -3.02 3.22 2.01
CA ILE A 143 -3.52 2.47 0.85
C ILE A 143 -4.40 1.31 1.31
N SER A 144 -5.57 1.13 0.71
CA SER A 144 -6.32 -0.13 0.81
C SER A 144 -5.95 -1.06 -0.34
N SER A 145 -5.91 -2.34 -0.07
CA SER A 145 -5.81 -3.39 -1.09
C SER A 145 -6.31 -4.73 -0.53
N HIS A 146 -6.81 -5.57 -1.41
CA HIS A 146 -7.08 -6.98 -1.13
C HIS A 146 -5.99 -7.92 -1.68
N ILE A 147 -4.92 -7.37 -2.28
CA ILE A 147 -3.81 -8.11 -2.87
C ILE A 147 -2.59 -7.99 -1.95
N LEU A 148 -2.51 -8.88 -0.94
CA LEU A 148 -1.45 -8.82 0.08
C LEU A 148 -0.05 -8.87 -0.53
N GLY A 149 0.22 -9.76 -1.50
CA GLY A 149 1.55 -9.89 -2.12
C GLY A 149 2.05 -8.66 -2.88
N GLU A 150 1.18 -7.70 -3.20
CA GLU A 150 1.60 -6.41 -3.74
C GLU A 150 1.90 -5.39 -2.63
N LEU A 151 1.14 -5.44 -1.52
CA LEU A 151 1.40 -4.61 -0.35
C LEU A 151 2.71 -4.96 0.35
N GLU A 152 3.06 -6.24 0.44
CA GLU A 152 4.32 -6.73 1.05
C GLU A 152 5.57 -6.07 0.46
N LYS A 153 5.49 -5.62 -0.79
CA LYS A 153 6.62 -5.00 -1.49
C LYS A 153 6.83 -3.52 -1.17
N ILE A 154 5.83 -2.86 -0.55
CA ILE A 154 5.85 -1.39 -0.37
C ILE A 154 5.39 -0.93 1.02
N ALA A 155 4.54 -1.70 1.71
CA ALA A 155 3.98 -1.28 2.99
C ALA A 155 4.98 -1.50 4.12
N THR A 156 5.03 -0.54 5.05
CA THR A 156 5.81 -0.61 6.29
C THR A 156 4.96 -1.01 7.49
N HIS A 157 3.65 -0.75 7.41
CA HIS A 157 2.66 -1.04 8.47
C HIS A 157 1.39 -1.58 7.85
N TYR A 158 0.72 -2.47 8.56
CA TYR A 158 -0.53 -3.12 8.14
C TYR A 158 -1.62 -2.94 9.18
N GLY A 159 -2.83 -2.64 8.70
CA GLY A 159 -4.04 -2.70 9.47
C GLY A 159 -5.00 -3.73 8.88
N ILE A 160 -5.30 -4.81 9.59
CA ILE A 160 -6.23 -5.83 9.12
C ILE A 160 -7.64 -5.49 9.61
N VAL A 161 -8.55 -5.23 8.66
CA VAL A 161 -9.95 -4.91 8.95
C VAL A 161 -10.84 -6.07 8.52
N ARG A 162 -11.71 -6.53 9.42
CA ARG A 162 -12.72 -7.57 9.13
C ARG A 162 -14.04 -7.17 9.76
N GLN A 163 -15.12 -7.22 8.97
CA GLN A 163 -16.49 -6.88 9.42
C GLN A 163 -16.57 -5.52 10.15
N GLY A 164 -15.85 -4.50 9.61
CA GLY A 164 -15.86 -3.16 10.16
C GLY A 164 -15.05 -2.97 11.46
N LYS A 165 -14.30 -3.98 11.89
CA LYS A 165 -13.43 -3.92 13.08
C LYS A 165 -11.97 -4.05 12.68
N MET A 166 -11.11 -3.25 13.31
CA MET A 166 -9.66 -3.46 13.27
C MET A 166 -9.34 -4.73 14.06
N ILE A 167 -8.83 -5.76 13.38
CA ILE A 167 -8.49 -7.05 13.98
C ILE A 167 -7.07 -7.03 14.52
N ARG A 168 -6.15 -6.45 13.74
CA ARG A 168 -4.74 -6.38 14.09
C ARG A 168 -4.08 -5.22 13.37
N GLU A 169 -3.13 -4.60 14.06
CA GLU A 169 -2.17 -3.66 13.51
C GLU A 169 -0.76 -4.22 13.76
N MET A 170 0.12 -4.13 12.77
CA MET A 170 1.47 -4.70 12.84
C MET A 170 2.41 -4.01 11.85
N THR A 171 3.71 -4.09 12.10
CA THR A 171 4.75 -3.69 11.14
C THR A 171 4.99 -4.77 10.08
N ALA A 172 5.74 -4.43 9.03
CA ALA A 172 6.16 -5.39 8.01
C ALA A 172 7.03 -6.49 8.63
N GLU A 173 7.93 -6.14 9.54
CA GLU A 173 8.81 -7.09 10.24
C GLU A 173 8.00 -8.07 11.12
N GLU A 174 6.95 -7.59 11.78
CA GLU A 174 6.05 -8.45 12.58
C GLU A 174 5.22 -9.38 11.69
N LEU A 175 4.79 -8.90 10.50
CA LEU A 175 4.12 -9.74 9.52
C LEU A 175 5.05 -10.83 9.02
N ASP A 176 6.25 -10.49 8.58
CA ASP A 176 7.26 -11.43 8.10
C ASP A 176 7.63 -12.47 9.16
N ALA A 177 7.81 -12.04 10.41
CA ALA A 177 8.06 -12.94 11.51
C ALA A 177 6.91 -13.92 11.78
N GLY A 178 5.66 -13.49 11.53
CA GLY A 178 4.45 -14.31 11.66
C GLY A 178 4.17 -15.22 10.48
N CYS A 179 4.66 -14.84 9.27
CA CYS A 179 4.44 -15.56 8.01
C CYS A 179 5.62 -16.45 7.58
N ARG A 180 6.63 -16.66 8.45
CA ARG A 180 7.75 -17.53 8.13
C ARG A 180 7.27 -18.91 7.73
N THR A 181 7.69 -19.36 6.56
CA THR A 181 7.45 -20.73 6.12
C THR A 181 8.20 -21.71 7.03
N TYR A 182 7.54 -22.78 7.37
CA TYR A 182 8.16 -23.88 8.12
C TYR A 182 7.84 -25.22 7.46
N VAL A 183 8.70 -26.17 7.66
CA VAL A 183 8.42 -27.56 7.34
C VAL A 183 7.93 -28.26 8.60
N ALA A 184 6.73 -28.84 8.53
CA ALA A 184 6.21 -29.65 9.62
C ALA A 184 6.74 -31.09 9.47
N LEU A 185 7.47 -31.56 10.46
CA LEU A 185 8.07 -32.90 10.49
C LEU A 185 7.44 -33.74 11.61
N LYS A 186 7.11 -34.96 11.33
CA LYS A 186 6.75 -35.97 12.33
C LYS A 186 7.74 -37.11 12.30
N THR A 187 8.31 -37.48 13.45
CA THR A 187 9.26 -38.55 13.60
C THR A 187 9.05 -39.28 14.92
N GLU A 188 9.48 -40.52 15.04
CA GLU A 188 9.38 -41.31 16.28
C GLU A 188 10.31 -40.77 17.37
N ASN A 189 11.45 -40.20 17.00
CA ASN A 189 12.41 -39.60 17.95
C ASN A 189 12.40 -38.06 17.83
N MET A 190 11.36 -37.45 18.36
CA MET A 190 11.16 -35.98 18.32
C MET A 190 12.31 -35.22 18.98
N ASN A 191 12.75 -35.64 20.16
CA ASN A 191 13.80 -34.95 20.89
C ASN A 191 15.17 -35.04 20.20
N GLY A 192 15.50 -36.19 19.64
CA GLY A 192 16.73 -36.36 18.87
C GLY A 192 16.74 -35.54 17.60
N ALA A 193 15.61 -35.52 16.86
CA ALA A 193 15.46 -34.73 15.66
C ALA A 193 15.50 -33.22 15.98
N ALA A 194 14.83 -32.75 17.04
CA ALA A 194 14.86 -31.36 17.46
C ALA A 194 16.28 -30.88 17.82
N ALA A 195 17.05 -31.73 18.53
CA ALA A 195 18.42 -31.39 18.89
C ALA A 195 19.35 -31.30 17.66
N LEU A 196 19.24 -32.23 16.71
CA LEU A 196 20.03 -32.20 15.48
C LEU A 196 19.66 -31.01 14.58
N LEU A 197 18.36 -30.79 14.39
CA LEU A 197 17.88 -29.68 13.56
C LEU A 197 18.19 -28.33 14.17
N GLY A 198 18.19 -28.20 15.48
CA GLY A 198 18.55 -26.95 16.20
C GLY A 198 20.01 -26.53 16.04
N VAL A 199 20.90 -27.42 15.58
CA VAL A 199 22.29 -27.10 15.22
C VAL A 199 22.35 -26.33 13.87
N ARG A 200 21.48 -26.74 12.93
CA ARG A 200 21.52 -26.23 11.56
C ARG A 200 20.52 -25.09 11.29
N TYR A 201 19.35 -25.16 11.90
CA TYR A 201 18.27 -24.20 11.68
C TYR A 201 18.11 -23.28 12.89
N SER A 202 17.88 -22.01 12.64
CA SER A 202 17.82 -20.95 13.66
C SER A 202 16.65 -21.13 14.63
N ARG A 203 15.59 -21.81 14.19
CA ARG A 203 14.37 -22.00 14.98
C ARG A 203 13.72 -23.36 14.68
N VAL A 204 13.62 -24.18 15.72
CA VAL A 204 12.91 -25.46 15.71
C VAL A 204 11.96 -25.46 16.90
N GLU A 205 10.66 -25.67 16.66
CA GLU A 205 9.62 -25.68 17.69
C GLU A 205 8.91 -27.04 17.71
N GLN A 206 8.65 -27.54 18.90
CA GLN A 206 7.87 -28.75 19.09
C GLN A 206 6.43 -28.37 19.43
N GLU A 207 5.47 -28.89 18.65
CA GLU A 207 4.04 -28.68 18.88
C GLU A 207 3.44 -29.76 19.80
N GLU A 208 2.38 -29.38 20.51
CA GLU A 208 1.62 -30.31 21.38
C GLU A 208 0.99 -31.49 20.59
N ASN A 209 0.74 -31.29 19.29
CA ASN A 209 0.17 -32.29 18.39
C ASN A 209 1.21 -33.35 17.89
N GLY A 210 2.46 -33.27 18.34
CA GLY A 210 3.53 -34.21 17.99
C GLY A 210 4.22 -33.93 16.66
N TYR A 211 4.27 -32.67 16.23
CA TYR A 211 5.06 -32.20 15.09
C TYR A 211 6.21 -31.30 15.54
N LEU A 212 7.32 -31.31 14.76
CA LEU A 212 8.35 -30.28 14.81
C LEU A 212 8.12 -29.29 13.69
N ARG A 213 8.15 -27.99 14.00
CA ARG A 213 8.23 -26.92 13.02
C ARG A 213 9.67 -26.51 12.85
N VAL A 214 10.19 -26.67 11.65
CA VAL A 214 11.53 -26.25 11.27
C VAL A 214 11.42 -25.03 10.38
N TYR A 215 11.80 -23.88 10.88
CA TYR A 215 11.74 -22.62 10.16
C TYR A 215 12.98 -22.44 9.30
N ASP A 216 12.83 -21.66 8.22
CA ASP A 216 13.91 -21.30 7.30
C ASP A 216 14.55 -22.52 6.57
N ALA A 217 13.85 -23.63 6.50
CA ALA A 217 14.25 -24.78 5.70
C ALA A 217 13.88 -24.57 4.23
N GLY A 218 14.83 -24.81 3.32
CA GLY A 218 14.63 -24.60 1.89
C GLY A 218 13.62 -25.59 1.28
N SER A 219 13.65 -26.86 1.68
CA SER A 219 12.69 -27.89 1.25
C SER A 219 12.54 -29.02 2.27
N PRO A 220 11.43 -29.77 2.24
CA PRO A 220 11.27 -30.96 3.06
C PRO A 220 12.36 -32.00 2.84
N GLU A 221 12.83 -32.16 1.59
CA GLU A 221 13.88 -33.14 1.21
C GLU A 221 15.22 -32.80 1.87
N GLU A 222 15.52 -31.51 2.04
CA GLU A 222 16.74 -31.07 2.71
C GLU A 222 16.78 -31.50 4.18
N ILE A 223 15.64 -31.42 4.87
CA ILE A 223 15.50 -31.87 6.26
C ILE A 223 15.65 -33.38 6.38
N VAL A 224 14.97 -34.12 5.49
CA VAL A 224 15.06 -35.60 5.47
C VAL A 224 16.49 -36.03 5.24
N THR A 225 17.18 -35.46 4.24
CA THR A 225 18.57 -35.78 3.93
C THR A 225 19.54 -35.48 5.09
N TYR A 226 19.23 -34.49 5.92
CA TYR A 226 20.05 -34.14 7.07
C TYR A 226 19.84 -35.05 8.28
N LEU A 227 18.66 -35.64 8.40
CA LEU A 227 18.29 -36.53 9.51
C LEU A 227 18.68 -37.99 9.27
N TYR A 228 18.95 -38.39 8.04
CA TYR A 228 19.36 -39.74 7.62
C TYR A 228 20.72 -39.73 6.95
#